data_947512cf5c88f07ad8ccb85d64cc6b62
#
_entry.id   947512cf5c88f07ad8ccb85d64cc6b62
#
_cell.length_a   1.000
_cell.length_b   1.000
_cell.length_c   1.000
_cell.angle_alpha   90.00
_cell.angle_beta   90.00
_cell.angle_gamma   90.00
#
_symmetry.space_group_name_H-M   'P 1'
#
loop_
_entity.id
_entity.type
_entity.pdbx_description
1 polymer ?
#
loop_
_entity_poly.entity_id
_entity_poly.type
_entity_poly.pdbx_seq_one_letter_code
_entity_poly.pdbx_strand_id
1 'polypeptide(L)'
;KTIFACAKKPGSHFALLPIPEDENGMPNWEALKAYYRAVLLHIECGDIISAGVVREGGAAAAVLRMCFGSKTGFRFAEGLSKETLYAPQEGALVVELSSEADLSTDAALSPVILGRTSSKEDVKLGGERISLEELCAAWMGTLEKIFPNNAHPVPVTADVPLWEKRENKAPAIKV
;
A
#
# COMPACT_ATOMS: atom_id res chain seq x y z
N LYS A 1 4.04 -3.82 -16.66
CA LYS A 1 2.97 -4.48 -15.89
C LYS A 1 2.47 -3.51 -14.82
N THR A 2 1.15 -3.39 -14.67
CA THR A 2 0.55 -2.56 -13.61
C THR A 2 0.15 -3.43 -12.44
N ILE A 3 0.48 -3.01 -11.21
CA ILE A 3 0.06 -3.66 -9.95
C ILE A 3 -0.71 -2.65 -9.10
N PHE A 4 -1.52 -3.14 -8.17
CA PHE A 4 -2.34 -2.32 -7.29
C PHE A 4 -1.94 -2.52 -5.83
N ALA A 5 -2.14 -1.51 -4.99
CA ALA A 5 -1.92 -1.58 -3.54
C ALA A 5 -3.09 -2.28 -2.83
N CYS A 6 -3.32 -3.55 -3.17
CA CYS A 6 -4.43 -4.34 -2.64
C CYS A 6 -3.99 -5.80 -2.56
N ALA A 7 -4.17 -6.45 -1.41
CA ALA A 7 -3.87 -7.86 -1.24
C ALA A 7 -4.63 -8.71 -2.26
N LYS A 8 -3.97 -9.70 -2.86
CA LYS A 8 -4.55 -10.46 -3.99
C LYS A 8 -5.17 -11.77 -3.55
N LYS A 9 -4.52 -12.50 -2.67
CA LYS A 9 -4.99 -13.83 -2.26
C LYS A 9 -4.57 -14.17 -0.83
N PRO A 10 -5.34 -15.02 -0.15
CA PRO A 10 -4.94 -15.54 1.17
C PRO A 10 -3.70 -16.43 1.08
N GLY A 11 -2.87 -16.37 2.11
CA GLY A 11 -1.66 -17.17 2.24
C GLY A 11 -0.40 -16.54 1.63
N SER A 12 -0.52 -15.41 0.91
CA SER A 12 0.62 -14.71 0.35
C SER A 12 1.48 -14.09 1.44
N HIS A 13 2.78 -14.10 1.26
CA HIS A 13 3.73 -13.41 2.12
C HIS A 13 3.79 -11.93 1.79
N PHE A 14 3.97 -11.13 2.84
CA PHE A 14 4.21 -9.69 2.72
C PHE A 14 5.58 -9.35 3.27
N ALA A 15 6.31 -8.54 2.56
CA ALA A 15 7.60 -8.04 2.97
C ALA A 15 7.62 -6.51 2.96
N LEU A 16 8.35 -5.94 3.91
CA LEU A 16 8.77 -4.55 3.90
C LEU A 16 10.08 -4.46 3.13
N LEU A 17 10.16 -3.55 2.20
CA LEU A 17 11.37 -3.16 1.50
C LEU A 17 11.75 -1.76 1.96
N PRO A 18 12.65 -1.62 2.95
CA PRO A 18 13.15 -0.32 3.38
C PRO A 18 13.98 0.31 2.26
N ILE A 19 13.97 1.63 2.20
CA ILE A 19 14.86 2.35 1.27
C ILE A 19 16.30 2.30 1.79
N PRO A 20 17.31 2.28 0.91
CA PRO A 20 18.69 2.39 1.35
C PRO A 20 19.00 3.81 1.83
N GLU A 21 19.53 3.92 3.04
CA GLU A 21 19.92 5.17 3.68
C GLU A 21 21.44 5.24 3.85
N ASP A 22 21.95 6.45 3.98
CA ASP A 22 23.34 6.72 4.36
C ASP A 22 23.52 6.75 5.89
N GLU A 23 24.74 7.00 6.36
CA GLU A 23 25.09 7.05 7.79
C GLU A 23 24.34 8.17 8.57
N ASN A 24 23.77 9.13 7.87
CA ASN A 24 23.01 10.25 8.44
C ASN A 24 21.48 10.02 8.37
N GLY A 25 21.02 8.85 7.89
CA GLY A 25 19.62 8.54 7.70
C GLY A 25 18.98 9.23 6.48
N MET A 26 19.81 9.73 5.56
CA MET A 26 19.34 10.30 4.29
C MET A 26 19.32 9.24 3.19
N PRO A 27 18.42 9.34 2.22
CA PRO A 27 18.38 8.39 1.11
C PRO A 27 19.73 8.35 0.35
N ASN A 28 20.29 7.17 0.24
CA ASN A 28 21.45 6.95 -0.63
C ASN A 28 20.99 6.90 -2.09
N TRP A 29 21.18 7.98 -2.83
CA TRP A 29 20.63 8.16 -4.19
C TRP A 29 21.12 7.13 -5.21
N GLU A 30 22.35 6.68 -5.12
CA GLU A 30 22.88 5.67 -6.05
C GLU A 30 22.32 4.28 -5.74
N ALA A 31 22.28 3.90 -4.47
CA ALA A 31 21.66 2.66 -4.04
C ALA A 31 20.14 2.66 -4.29
N LEU A 32 19.46 3.82 -4.15
CA LEU A 32 18.03 3.97 -4.39
C LEU A 32 17.67 3.72 -5.87
N LYS A 33 18.53 4.11 -6.81
CA LYS A 33 18.33 3.79 -8.23
C LYS A 33 18.36 2.28 -8.48
N ALA A 34 19.33 1.57 -7.86
CA ALA A 34 19.44 0.13 -7.95
C ALA A 34 18.21 -0.55 -7.32
N TYR A 35 17.82 -0.07 -6.14
CA TYR A 35 16.61 -0.54 -5.41
C TYR A 35 15.35 -0.48 -6.28
N TYR A 36 15.02 0.68 -6.87
CA TYR A 36 13.81 0.79 -7.68
C TYR A 36 13.88 0.00 -8.99
N ARG A 37 15.07 -0.17 -9.56
CA ARG A 37 15.26 -1.06 -10.72
C ARG A 37 14.98 -2.51 -10.36
N ALA A 38 15.49 -2.98 -9.21
CA ALA A 38 15.23 -4.32 -8.70
C ALA A 38 13.73 -4.53 -8.42
N VAL A 39 13.07 -3.60 -7.74
CA VAL A 39 11.62 -3.65 -7.49
C VAL A 39 10.85 -3.77 -8.80
N LEU A 40 11.19 -2.93 -9.81
CA LEU A 40 10.52 -2.97 -11.11
C LEU A 40 10.71 -4.32 -11.81
N LEU A 41 11.92 -4.87 -11.78
CA LEU A 41 12.23 -6.19 -12.36
C LEU A 41 11.37 -7.28 -11.70
N HIS A 42 11.30 -7.32 -10.38
CA HIS A 42 10.47 -8.29 -9.65
C HIS A 42 8.97 -8.13 -9.91
N ILE A 43 8.49 -6.90 -10.18
CA ILE A 43 7.12 -6.67 -10.64
C ILE A 43 6.91 -7.25 -12.04
N GLU A 44 7.84 -7.04 -12.95
CA GLU A 44 7.76 -7.54 -14.33
C GLU A 44 7.81 -9.06 -14.39
N CYS A 45 8.69 -9.69 -13.63
CA CYS A 45 8.79 -11.13 -13.48
C CYS A 45 7.55 -11.74 -12.81
N GLY A 46 6.87 -10.98 -11.95
CA GLY A 46 5.68 -11.44 -11.25
C GLY A 46 5.95 -11.95 -9.84
N ASP A 47 7.13 -11.73 -9.32
CA ASP A 47 7.50 -12.04 -7.95
C ASP A 47 6.77 -11.11 -6.97
N ILE A 48 6.68 -9.82 -7.32
CA ILE A 48 5.85 -8.83 -6.62
C ILE A 48 4.51 -8.73 -7.35
N ILE A 49 3.43 -9.08 -6.67
CA ILE A 49 2.07 -9.11 -7.24
C ILE A 49 1.21 -7.93 -6.78
N SER A 50 1.60 -7.27 -5.70
CA SER A 50 0.94 -6.07 -5.16
C SER A 50 1.98 -5.25 -4.38
N ALA A 51 1.84 -3.92 -4.35
CA ALA A 51 2.72 -3.05 -3.58
C ALA A 51 1.98 -1.84 -3.03
N GLY A 52 2.29 -1.46 -1.80
CA GLY A 52 1.81 -0.26 -1.13
C GLY A 52 2.96 0.56 -0.58
N VAL A 53 2.83 1.88 -0.63
CA VAL A 53 3.85 2.80 -0.08
C VAL A 53 3.64 2.94 1.43
N VAL A 54 4.73 2.86 2.18
CA VAL A 54 4.74 3.19 3.61
C VAL A 54 4.57 4.70 3.78
N ARG A 55 3.67 5.08 4.67
CA ARG A 55 3.35 6.47 5.05
C ARG A 55 3.10 6.52 6.54
N GLU A 56 2.42 7.55 7.03
CA GLU A 56 1.98 7.63 8.42
C GLU A 56 1.34 6.33 8.93
N GLY A 57 1.73 5.93 10.12
CA GLY A 57 1.38 4.65 10.73
C GLY A 57 2.29 3.48 10.35
N GLY A 58 3.35 3.75 9.56
CA GLY A 58 4.39 2.79 9.24
C GLY A 58 3.94 1.62 8.35
N ALA A 59 4.74 0.55 8.39
CA ALA A 59 4.48 -0.66 7.61
C ALA A 59 3.16 -1.35 8.02
N ALA A 60 2.81 -1.32 9.31
CA ALA A 60 1.55 -1.91 9.80
C ALA A 60 0.34 -1.26 9.12
N ALA A 61 0.27 0.07 9.10
CA ALA A 61 -0.82 0.79 8.43
C ALA A 61 -0.85 0.56 6.92
N ALA A 62 0.32 0.42 6.28
CA ALA A 62 0.41 0.09 4.85
C ALA A 62 -0.19 -1.30 4.56
N VAL A 63 0.15 -2.31 5.36
CA VAL A 63 -0.44 -3.66 5.28
C VAL A 63 -1.96 -3.60 5.44
N LEU A 64 -2.46 -2.89 6.46
CA LEU A 64 -3.91 -2.79 6.72
C LEU A 64 -4.64 -2.15 5.54
N ARG A 65 -4.13 -1.05 4.99
CA ARG A 65 -4.72 -0.40 3.80
C ARG A 65 -4.79 -1.35 2.60
N MET A 66 -3.77 -2.18 2.41
CA MET A 66 -3.78 -3.20 1.35
C MET A 66 -4.81 -4.29 1.60
N CYS A 67 -5.11 -4.61 2.87
CA CYS A 67 -6.07 -5.62 3.27
C CYS A 67 -7.52 -5.14 3.24
N PHE A 68 -7.80 -3.87 3.51
CA PHE A 68 -9.17 -3.32 3.58
C PHE A 68 -9.94 -3.51 2.26
N GLY A 69 -9.32 -3.18 1.13
CA GLY A 69 -9.98 -3.24 -0.17
C GLY A 69 -10.33 -4.66 -0.62
N SER A 70 -9.57 -5.66 -0.19
CA SER A 70 -9.78 -7.07 -0.53
C SER A 70 -10.51 -7.87 0.54
N LYS A 71 -10.82 -7.25 1.69
CA LYS A 71 -11.36 -7.92 2.89
C LYS A 71 -10.54 -9.14 3.31
N THR A 72 -9.23 -9.07 3.11
CA THR A 72 -8.30 -10.14 3.42
C THR A 72 -7.67 -9.87 4.79
N GLY A 73 -7.74 -10.83 5.70
CA GLY A 73 -7.08 -10.69 7.00
C GLY A 73 -5.58 -10.84 6.92
N PHE A 74 -4.90 -10.56 8.03
CA PHE A 74 -3.45 -10.61 8.09
C PHE A 74 -2.93 -11.22 9.37
N ARG A 75 -1.83 -11.93 9.28
CA ARG A 75 -1.09 -12.53 10.39
C ARG A 75 0.32 -12.00 10.37
N PHE A 76 0.62 -11.04 11.26
CA PHE A 76 1.98 -10.55 11.42
C PHE A 76 2.91 -11.66 11.92
N ALA A 77 4.14 -11.64 11.44
CA ALA A 77 5.18 -12.55 11.92
C ALA A 77 5.50 -12.26 13.40
N GLU A 78 5.93 -13.27 14.11
CA GLU A 78 6.37 -13.13 15.48
C GLU A 78 7.75 -12.45 15.56
N GLY A 79 8.00 -11.70 16.63
CA GLY A 79 9.30 -11.06 16.86
C GLY A 79 9.55 -9.76 16.07
N LEU A 80 8.57 -9.23 15.35
CA LEU A 80 8.70 -7.92 14.73
C LEU A 80 8.81 -6.82 15.79
N SER A 81 9.79 -5.93 15.61
CA SER A 81 9.95 -4.78 16.49
C SER A 81 8.88 -3.71 16.26
N LYS A 82 8.64 -2.86 17.25
CA LYS A 82 7.76 -1.70 17.09
C LYS A 82 8.30 -0.74 16.03
N GLU A 83 9.60 -0.59 15.97
CA GLU A 83 10.28 0.24 14.96
C GLU A 83 9.98 -0.27 13.56
N THR A 84 10.10 -1.58 13.32
CA THR A 84 9.76 -2.18 12.00
C THR A 84 8.32 -1.92 11.60
N LEU A 85 7.39 -1.97 12.56
CA LEU A 85 5.95 -1.87 12.29
C LEU A 85 5.46 -0.43 12.17
N TYR A 86 5.97 0.49 13.00
CA TYR A 86 5.36 1.81 13.20
C TYR A 86 6.28 2.98 12.91
N ALA A 87 7.60 2.77 12.75
CA ALA A 87 8.49 3.87 12.42
C ALA A 87 8.13 4.49 11.06
N PRO A 88 8.26 5.82 10.94
CA PRO A 88 8.13 6.48 9.65
C PRO A 88 9.28 6.00 8.74
N GLN A 89 8.93 5.44 7.60
CA GLN A 89 9.87 4.94 6.58
C GLN A 89 9.35 5.42 5.22
N GLU A 90 9.34 6.73 5.03
CA GLU A 90 8.81 7.33 3.81
C GLU A 90 9.55 6.84 2.58
N GLY A 91 8.79 6.40 1.58
CA GLY A 91 9.34 5.83 0.35
C GLY A 91 9.62 4.32 0.41
N ALA A 92 9.63 3.70 1.61
CA ALA A 92 9.66 2.25 1.72
C ALA A 92 8.39 1.62 1.15
N LEU A 93 8.49 0.38 0.72
CA LEU A 93 7.38 -0.35 0.11
C LEU A 93 7.00 -1.56 0.96
N VAL A 94 5.70 -1.78 1.11
CA VAL A 94 5.16 -3.07 1.53
C VAL A 94 4.73 -3.80 0.27
N VAL A 95 5.25 -5.00 0.06
CA VAL A 95 5.00 -5.79 -1.13
C VAL A 95 4.37 -7.14 -0.78
N GLU A 96 3.44 -7.58 -1.61
CA GLU A 96 2.90 -8.93 -1.58
C GLU A 96 3.69 -9.80 -2.57
N LEU A 97 4.16 -10.93 -2.10
CA LEU A 97 5.00 -11.84 -2.85
C LEU A 97 4.17 -12.98 -3.46
N SER A 98 4.57 -13.43 -4.62
CA SER A 98 4.10 -14.71 -5.16
C SER A 98 4.62 -15.88 -4.31
N SER A 99 4.02 -17.05 -4.46
CA SER A 99 4.36 -18.21 -3.62
C SER A 99 5.79 -18.71 -3.81
N GLU A 100 6.42 -18.38 -4.93
CA GLU A 100 7.76 -18.86 -5.31
C GLU A 100 8.82 -17.75 -5.24
N ALA A 101 8.41 -16.51 -4.90
CA ALA A 101 9.31 -15.38 -4.89
C ALA A 101 10.23 -15.37 -3.66
N ASP A 102 11.51 -15.21 -3.90
CA ASP A 102 12.53 -14.95 -2.89
C ASP A 102 13.33 -13.71 -3.27
N LEU A 103 13.00 -12.58 -2.62
CA LEU A 103 13.70 -11.32 -2.85
C LEU A 103 15.02 -11.21 -2.08
N SER A 104 15.33 -12.15 -1.17
CA SER A 104 16.54 -12.10 -0.35
C SER A 104 17.82 -12.34 -1.16
N THR A 105 17.68 -12.86 -2.36
CA THR A 105 18.79 -13.11 -3.29
C THR A 105 19.24 -11.87 -4.05
N ASP A 106 18.41 -10.81 -4.08
CA ASP A 106 18.75 -9.56 -4.75
C ASP A 106 19.49 -8.63 -3.78
N ALA A 107 20.77 -8.37 -4.08
CA ALA A 107 21.64 -7.55 -3.23
C ALA A 107 21.18 -6.06 -3.11
N ALA A 108 20.33 -5.59 -4.03
CA ALA A 108 19.78 -4.24 -3.97
C ALA A 108 18.59 -4.13 -3.01
N LEU A 109 18.06 -5.25 -2.53
CA LEU A 109 16.89 -5.31 -1.66
C LEU A 109 17.27 -5.89 -0.29
N SER A 110 16.60 -5.42 0.74
CA SER A 110 16.73 -5.95 2.12
C SER A 110 15.34 -6.27 2.67
N PRO A 111 14.69 -7.32 2.16
CA PRO A 111 13.31 -7.61 2.52
C PRO A 111 13.19 -8.06 3.98
N VAL A 112 12.23 -7.46 4.70
CA VAL A 112 11.84 -7.88 6.05
C VAL A 112 10.45 -8.50 5.95
N ILE A 113 10.32 -9.79 6.23
CA ILE A 113 9.04 -10.48 6.19
C ILE A 113 8.13 -9.97 7.29
N LEU A 114 7.01 -9.35 6.92
CA LEU A 114 6.01 -8.82 7.85
C LEU A 114 4.98 -9.86 8.29
N GLY A 115 4.73 -10.86 7.47
CA GLY A 115 3.73 -11.88 7.75
C GLY A 115 3.06 -12.41 6.50
N ARG A 116 1.83 -12.86 6.65
CA ARG A 116 1.04 -13.42 5.55
C ARG A 116 -0.44 -13.08 5.64
N THR A 117 -1.07 -13.01 4.49
CA THR A 117 -2.53 -12.83 4.37
C THR A 117 -3.29 -14.07 4.87
N SER A 118 -4.54 -13.87 5.25
CA SER A 118 -5.43 -14.90 5.78
C SER A 118 -6.80 -14.79 5.15
N SER A 119 -7.49 -15.92 4.99
CA SER A 119 -8.88 -15.95 4.55
C SER A 119 -9.89 -15.47 5.60
N LYS A 120 -9.46 -15.33 6.86
CA LYS A 120 -10.31 -14.79 7.94
C LYS A 120 -10.20 -13.27 7.94
N GLU A 121 -11.31 -12.58 8.02
CA GLU A 121 -11.39 -11.11 8.07
C GLU A 121 -10.98 -10.56 9.45
N ASP A 122 -9.80 -10.93 9.92
CA ASP A 122 -9.21 -10.46 11.17
C ASP A 122 -7.69 -10.24 11.01
N VAL A 123 -7.14 -9.39 11.85
CA VAL A 123 -5.71 -9.14 11.93
C VAL A 123 -5.19 -9.69 13.25
N LYS A 124 -4.07 -10.43 13.19
CA LYS A 124 -3.37 -10.94 14.35
C LYS A 124 -1.98 -10.34 14.44
N LEU A 125 -1.69 -9.71 15.60
CA LEU A 125 -0.36 -9.21 15.95
C LEU A 125 -0.01 -9.73 17.36
N GLY A 126 1.02 -10.54 17.47
CA GLY A 126 1.35 -11.23 18.71
C GLY A 126 0.18 -12.09 19.19
N GLY A 127 -0.26 -11.86 20.43
CA GLY A 127 -1.41 -12.55 21.05
C GLY A 127 -2.77 -11.92 20.75
N GLU A 128 -2.79 -10.70 20.21
CA GLU A 128 -4.01 -9.93 19.99
C GLU A 128 -4.63 -10.21 18.63
N ARG A 129 -5.95 -10.11 18.58
CA ARG A 129 -6.75 -10.26 17.38
C ARG A 129 -7.83 -9.20 17.33
N ILE A 130 -7.91 -8.49 16.21
CA ILE A 130 -8.88 -7.43 15.96
C ILE A 130 -9.57 -7.72 14.62
N SER A 131 -10.87 -7.45 14.52
CA SER A 131 -11.59 -7.62 13.26
C SER A 131 -11.13 -6.59 12.23
N LEU A 132 -11.12 -6.98 10.96
CA LEU A 132 -10.78 -6.06 9.88
C LEU A 132 -11.80 -4.94 9.75
N GLU A 133 -13.06 -5.23 10.04
CA GLU A 133 -14.16 -4.26 10.05
C GLU A 133 -13.94 -3.15 11.08
N GLU A 134 -13.56 -3.52 12.32
CA GLU A 134 -13.27 -2.56 13.40
C GLU A 134 -12.09 -1.66 13.04
N LEU A 135 -11.01 -2.23 12.49
CA LEU A 135 -9.85 -1.47 12.03
C LEU A 135 -10.18 -0.53 10.88
N CYS A 136 -11.00 -0.99 9.93
CA CYS A 136 -11.45 -0.19 8.80
C CYS A 136 -12.35 0.96 9.27
N ALA A 137 -13.28 0.70 10.20
CA ALA A 137 -14.14 1.71 10.79
C ALA A 137 -13.35 2.77 11.56
N ALA A 138 -12.34 2.37 12.33
CA ALA A 138 -11.45 3.30 13.02
C ALA A 138 -10.66 4.18 12.03
N TRP A 139 -10.17 3.60 10.94
CA TRP A 139 -9.43 4.34 9.92
C TRP A 139 -10.34 5.31 9.14
N MET A 140 -11.52 4.88 8.72
CA MET A 140 -12.48 5.71 7.99
C MET A 140 -13.11 6.77 8.89
N GLY A 141 -13.36 6.46 10.15
CA GLY A 141 -14.04 7.32 11.11
C GLY A 141 -13.30 8.60 11.49
N THR A 142 -12.01 8.69 11.18
CA THR A 142 -11.17 9.83 11.57
C THR A 142 -11.70 11.18 11.05
N LEU A 143 -12.20 11.22 9.83
CA LEU A 143 -12.74 12.43 9.19
C LEU A 143 -14.25 12.38 8.96
N GLU A 144 -14.94 11.32 9.38
CA GLU A 144 -16.35 11.08 9.09
C GLU A 144 -17.27 12.21 9.55
N LYS A 145 -16.92 12.90 10.66
CA LYS A 145 -17.68 14.04 11.18
C LYS A 145 -17.58 15.29 10.30
N ILE A 146 -16.52 15.42 9.52
CA ILE A 146 -16.24 16.60 8.68
C ILE A 146 -16.57 16.29 7.22
N PHE A 147 -16.20 15.11 6.77
CA PHE A 147 -16.42 14.62 5.41
C PHE A 147 -17.06 13.24 5.46
N PRO A 148 -18.40 13.15 5.67
CA PRO A 148 -19.09 11.87 5.76
C PRO A 148 -18.95 11.08 4.44
N ASN A 149 -18.54 9.81 4.55
CA ASN A 149 -18.42 8.91 3.39
C ASN A 149 -19.78 8.59 2.76
N ASN A 150 -20.86 8.66 3.56
CA ASN A 150 -22.25 8.51 3.13
C ASN A 150 -22.89 9.89 2.97
N ALA A 151 -22.30 10.77 2.19
CA ALA A 151 -23.01 11.94 1.73
C ALA A 151 -24.29 11.42 1.04
N HIS A 152 -25.45 11.66 1.65
CA HIS A 152 -26.73 11.38 0.98
C HIS A 152 -26.67 12.10 -0.37
N PRO A 153 -26.95 11.43 -1.50
CA PRO A 153 -26.99 12.11 -2.76
C PRO A 153 -27.98 13.27 -2.61
N VAL A 154 -27.43 14.48 -2.66
CA VAL A 154 -28.28 15.67 -2.74
C VAL A 154 -29.16 15.41 -3.97
N PRO A 155 -30.50 15.45 -3.87
CA PRO A 155 -31.34 15.29 -5.05
C PRO A 155 -30.85 16.33 -6.05
N VAL A 156 -30.32 15.87 -7.18
CA VAL A 156 -29.97 16.77 -8.28
C VAL A 156 -31.30 17.34 -8.74
N THR A 157 -31.62 18.55 -8.25
CA THR A 157 -32.75 19.30 -8.80
C THR A 157 -32.45 19.51 -10.28
N ALA A 158 -33.44 19.26 -11.12
CA ALA A 158 -33.33 19.16 -12.56
C ALA A 158 -32.76 20.39 -13.31
N ASP A 159 -32.35 21.42 -12.57
CA ASP A 159 -31.84 22.69 -13.11
C ASP A 159 -30.30 22.82 -13.10
N VAL A 160 -29.58 21.71 -12.87
CA VAL A 160 -28.12 21.74 -13.15
C VAL A 160 -27.96 21.69 -14.67
N PRO A 161 -27.52 22.78 -15.32
CA PRO A 161 -27.30 22.76 -16.75
C PRO A 161 -26.32 21.63 -17.07
N LEU A 162 -26.75 20.67 -17.88
CA LEU A 162 -25.88 19.64 -18.39
C LEU A 162 -24.71 20.35 -19.06
N TRP A 163 -23.48 19.97 -18.66
CA TRP A 163 -22.30 20.53 -19.30
C TRP A 163 -22.33 20.19 -20.79
N GLU A 164 -22.63 21.18 -21.61
CA GLU A 164 -22.44 21.08 -23.04
C GLU A 164 -20.95 20.98 -23.32
N LYS A 165 -20.56 19.90 -23.98
CA LYS A 165 -19.17 19.66 -24.41
C LYS A 165 -18.73 20.84 -25.27
N ARG A 166 -17.96 21.76 -24.69
CA ARG A 166 -17.32 22.82 -25.47
C ARG A 166 -16.43 22.17 -26.49
N GLU A 167 -16.65 22.47 -27.78
CA GLU A 167 -15.69 22.12 -28.82
C GLU A 167 -14.36 22.80 -28.47
N ASN A 168 -13.36 22.01 -28.09
CA ASN A 168 -12.01 22.51 -27.93
C ASN A 168 -11.48 22.90 -29.32
N LYS A 169 -11.71 24.16 -29.71
CA LYS A 169 -10.93 24.75 -30.78
C LYS A 169 -9.52 24.96 -30.22
N ALA A 170 -8.62 24.04 -30.56
CA ALA A 170 -7.21 24.23 -30.29
C ALA A 170 -6.78 25.60 -30.86
N PRO A 171 -6.06 26.43 -30.11
CA PRO A 171 -5.56 27.69 -30.63
C PRO A 171 -4.66 27.39 -31.85
N ALA A 172 -4.93 28.01 -32.97
CA ALA A 172 -4.09 27.88 -34.16
C ALA A 172 -2.72 28.49 -33.82
N ILE A 173 -1.70 27.63 -33.71
CA ILE A 173 -0.31 28.08 -33.56
C ILE A 173 0.06 28.64 -34.94
N LYS A 174 0.15 29.97 -35.03
CA LYS A 174 0.80 30.60 -36.19
C LYS A 174 2.29 30.39 -36.08
N VAL A 175 2.86 29.59 -36.99
CA VAL A 175 4.29 29.46 -37.19
C VAL A 175 4.80 30.70 -37.94
#